data_613ccbe3ec39c546344b8c2ce6c3120d
#
_entry.id   613ccbe3ec39c546344b8c2ce6c3120d
#
_cell.length_a   1.000
_cell.length_b   1.000
_cell.length_c   1.000
_cell.angle_alpha   90.00
_cell.angle_beta   90.00
_cell.angle_gamma   90.00
#
_symmetry.space_group_name_H-M   'P 1'
#
loop_
_entity.id
_entity.type
_entity.pdbx_description
1 polymer ?
#
loop_
_entity_poly.entity_id
_entity_poly.type
_entity_poly.pdbx_seq_one_letter_code
_entity_poly.pdbx_strand_id
1 'polypeptide(L)'
;MRVQVVIIGAGPAGLLLGQCLLREGIDAVVLESRTREHVLGRIRAGVLESGTVALLERIGVAERLHAEGLVHEGFDIAFAGGRTRIDLAGLTGKTVTVYGQTEITRDLMDARAAAGAKTVYEIQVLPEGFDTDHPRVNFVQGNKTQTIECDFIAGCDGFHGISRASVPAGALRTCERVYPFGWLGVLADTPPVSEELIYVSHERGFALCSQRSRTRSRYYVQCPLSEQVDEWPDERFWTELRRRLPGDAAASLATGASIEKSIAPLRSFVAEPLSFGRLFLAGDAGHIVPPTGAKGLNLAVSDVHYLAEGLISFYREKSSAELECYSQKALARVWKAERFSWWMTKLLHRFPEEGDFGRRMQLAELEYISGSRAAQTALADNYVGLPY
;
A
#
# COMPACT_ATOMS: atom_id res chain seq x y z
N MET A 1 -7.29 32.08 4.53
CA MET A 1 -7.04 31.22 5.71
C MET A 1 -5.57 30.83 5.70
N ARG A 2 -4.90 30.72 6.87
CA ARG A 2 -3.52 30.25 6.95
C ARG A 2 -3.44 29.06 7.90
N VAL A 3 -2.66 28.06 7.54
CA VAL A 3 -2.29 26.89 8.36
C VAL A 3 -0.79 26.62 8.21
N GLN A 4 -0.22 25.76 9.04
CA GLN A 4 1.20 25.39 8.89
C GLN A 4 1.40 24.41 7.73
N VAL A 5 0.54 23.36 7.63
CA VAL A 5 0.64 22.33 6.60
C VAL A 5 -0.71 22.10 5.92
N VAL A 6 -0.72 22.11 4.58
CA VAL A 6 -1.85 21.63 3.80
C VAL A 6 -1.53 20.22 3.30
N ILE A 7 -2.42 19.28 3.59
CA ILE A 7 -2.31 17.88 3.16
C ILE A 7 -3.37 17.65 2.07
N ILE A 8 -2.95 17.24 0.88
CA ILE A 8 -3.83 16.97 -0.25
C ILE A 8 -4.03 15.46 -0.35
N GLY A 9 -5.28 15.00 -0.17
CA GLY A 9 -5.70 13.61 -0.14
C GLY A 9 -6.02 13.10 1.25
N ALA A 10 -7.22 12.51 1.44
CA ALA A 10 -7.68 11.85 2.67
C ALA A 10 -7.57 10.32 2.59
N GLY A 11 -6.63 9.80 1.80
CA GLY A 11 -6.21 8.41 1.85
C GLY A 11 -5.42 8.10 3.13
N PRO A 12 -4.98 6.84 3.33
CA PRO A 12 -4.23 6.43 4.53
C PRO A 12 -3.02 7.33 4.82
N ALA A 13 -2.22 7.70 3.80
CA ALA A 13 -1.04 8.54 3.97
C ALA A 13 -1.40 9.94 4.51
N GLY A 14 -2.37 10.62 3.89
CA GLY A 14 -2.73 11.97 4.30
C GLY A 14 -3.41 12.05 5.66
N LEU A 15 -4.30 11.08 5.95
CA LEU A 15 -4.94 11.01 7.27
C LEU A 15 -3.93 10.67 8.36
N LEU A 16 -2.98 9.76 8.09
CA LEU A 16 -1.92 9.38 9.02
C LEU A 16 -1.00 10.57 9.30
N LEU A 17 -0.53 11.27 8.25
CA LEU A 17 0.28 12.48 8.42
C LEU A 17 -0.47 13.53 9.25
N GLY A 18 -1.73 13.79 8.88
CA GLY A 18 -2.56 14.74 9.62
C GLY A 18 -2.77 14.35 11.09
N GLN A 19 -2.83 13.06 11.42
CA GLN A 19 -2.92 12.59 12.80
C GLN A 19 -1.58 12.74 13.53
N CYS A 20 -0.45 12.44 12.88
CA CYS A 20 0.88 12.69 13.46
C CYS A 20 1.07 14.17 13.82
N LEU A 21 0.76 15.07 12.89
CA LEU A 21 0.89 16.51 13.10
C LEU A 21 -0.05 17.05 14.18
N LEU A 22 -1.28 16.53 14.23
CA LEU A 22 -2.26 16.87 15.27
C LEU A 22 -1.75 16.54 16.68
N ARG A 23 -1.18 15.37 16.86
CA ARG A 23 -0.59 14.91 18.14
C ARG A 23 0.55 15.83 18.62
N GLU A 24 1.21 16.47 17.68
CA GLU A 24 2.31 17.39 17.93
C GLU A 24 1.88 18.87 17.98
N GLY A 25 0.59 19.16 17.85
CA GLY A 25 0.05 20.52 17.89
C GLY A 25 0.42 21.36 16.68
N ILE A 26 0.77 20.73 15.56
CA ILE A 26 1.05 21.42 14.29
C ILE A 26 -0.26 21.60 13.53
N ASP A 27 -0.60 22.86 13.20
CA ASP A 27 -1.85 23.20 12.51
C ASP A 27 -1.85 22.70 11.06
N ALA A 28 -2.71 21.70 10.79
CA ALA A 28 -2.79 21.07 9.47
C ALA A 28 -4.24 20.85 9.04
N VAL A 29 -4.51 21.05 7.75
CA VAL A 29 -5.79 20.74 7.12
C VAL A 29 -5.61 19.63 6.07
N VAL A 30 -6.54 18.68 6.06
CA VAL A 30 -6.61 17.63 5.01
C VAL A 30 -7.70 18.01 4.02
N LEU A 31 -7.36 18.02 2.72
CA LEU A 31 -8.25 18.36 1.62
C LEU A 31 -8.42 17.14 0.71
N GLU A 32 -9.68 16.76 0.42
CA GLU A 32 -10.00 15.56 -0.37
C GLU A 32 -10.98 15.88 -1.48
N SER A 33 -10.73 15.39 -2.67
CA SER A 33 -11.57 15.61 -3.85
C SER A 33 -12.83 14.76 -3.90
N ARG A 34 -12.87 13.68 -3.14
CA ARG A 34 -13.97 12.71 -3.08
C ARG A 34 -14.75 12.82 -1.79
N THR A 35 -15.89 12.13 -1.73
CA THR A 35 -16.65 12.00 -0.49
C THR A 35 -15.94 11.09 0.51
N ARG A 36 -16.29 11.20 1.80
CA ARG A 36 -15.81 10.30 2.86
C ARG A 36 -16.12 8.83 2.55
N GLU A 37 -17.32 8.57 2.06
CA GLU A 37 -17.81 7.23 1.70
C GLU A 37 -17.00 6.65 0.53
N HIS A 38 -16.67 7.46 -0.45
CA HIS A 38 -15.84 7.02 -1.59
C HIS A 38 -14.44 6.60 -1.11
N VAL A 39 -13.82 7.38 -0.22
CA VAL A 39 -12.49 7.04 0.32
C VAL A 39 -12.54 5.73 1.11
N LEU A 40 -13.56 5.53 1.95
CA LEU A 40 -13.78 4.29 2.70
C LEU A 40 -14.15 3.11 1.81
N GLY A 41 -14.83 3.34 0.69
CA GLY A 41 -15.22 2.29 -0.27
C GLY A 41 -14.07 1.70 -1.08
N ARG A 42 -12.86 2.27 -1.01
CA ARG A 42 -11.68 1.75 -1.72
C ARG A 42 -11.07 0.56 -0.99
N ILE A 43 -11.58 -0.63 -1.32
CA ILE A 43 -11.09 -1.88 -0.72
C ILE A 43 -9.71 -2.22 -1.27
N ARG A 44 -8.70 -2.26 -0.39
CA ARG A 44 -7.34 -2.67 -0.69
C ARG A 44 -6.83 -3.68 0.35
N ALA A 45 -5.71 -4.35 0.05
CA ALA A 45 -5.05 -5.24 1.00
C ALA A 45 -4.55 -4.44 2.22
N GLY A 46 -4.41 -5.13 3.33
CA GLY A 46 -3.81 -4.60 4.55
C GLY A 46 -3.00 -5.71 5.20
N VAL A 47 -1.73 -5.84 4.82
CA VAL A 47 -0.73 -6.63 5.56
C VAL A 47 0.24 -5.61 6.13
N LEU A 48 0.24 -5.46 7.44
CA LEU A 48 1.00 -4.44 8.15
C LEU A 48 2.31 -5.01 8.65
N GLU A 49 3.39 -4.30 8.34
CA GLU A 49 4.69 -4.51 8.96
C GLU A 49 4.68 -4.05 10.42
N SER A 50 5.56 -4.59 11.24
CA SER A 50 5.70 -4.19 12.66
C SER A 50 5.93 -2.68 12.85
N GLY A 51 6.69 -2.04 11.96
CA GLY A 51 6.90 -0.59 11.99
C GLY A 51 5.62 0.21 11.75
N THR A 52 4.73 -0.28 10.89
CA THR A 52 3.41 0.33 10.65
C THR A 52 2.53 0.22 11.90
N VAL A 53 2.49 -0.96 12.52
CA VAL A 53 1.74 -1.17 13.78
C VAL A 53 2.25 -0.23 14.86
N ALA A 54 3.56 -0.17 15.07
CA ALA A 54 4.19 0.70 16.07
C ALA A 54 3.86 2.20 15.84
N LEU A 55 3.80 2.66 14.58
CA LEU A 55 3.40 4.04 14.30
C LEU A 55 1.93 4.30 14.65
N LEU A 56 1.01 3.38 14.33
CA LEU A 56 -0.41 3.48 14.67
C LEU A 56 -0.62 3.49 16.20
N GLU A 57 0.15 2.69 16.94
CA GLU A 57 0.19 2.70 18.41
C GLU A 57 0.64 4.07 18.96
N ARG A 58 1.76 4.57 18.44
CA ARG A 58 2.34 5.87 18.86
C ARG A 58 1.35 7.02 18.71
N ILE A 59 0.54 7.01 17.67
CA ILE A 59 -0.46 8.07 17.43
C ILE A 59 -1.83 7.78 18.06
N GLY A 60 -2.00 6.65 18.74
CA GLY A 60 -3.21 6.30 19.51
C GLY A 60 -4.41 5.87 18.66
N VAL A 61 -4.17 5.16 17.54
CA VAL A 61 -5.22 4.63 16.64
C VAL A 61 -5.12 3.12 16.43
N ALA A 62 -4.52 2.38 17.38
CA ALA A 62 -4.31 0.94 17.25
C ALA A 62 -5.29 0.07 18.05
N GLU A 63 -6.28 0.62 18.74
CA GLU A 63 -7.18 -0.14 19.61
C GLU A 63 -7.95 -1.23 18.84
N ARG A 64 -8.62 -0.87 17.74
CA ARG A 64 -9.32 -1.83 16.89
C ARG A 64 -8.35 -2.76 16.14
N LEU A 65 -7.19 -2.26 15.75
CA LEU A 65 -6.14 -3.08 15.16
C LEU A 65 -5.75 -4.25 16.08
N HIS A 66 -5.57 -4.01 17.38
CA HIS A 66 -5.26 -5.06 18.36
C HIS A 66 -6.44 -6.00 18.62
N ALA A 67 -7.66 -5.50 18.57
CA ALA A 67 -8.87 -6.30 18.82
C ALA A 67 -9.26 -7.18 17.61
N GLU A 68 -9.09 -6.70 16.40
CA GLU A 68 -9.63 -7.29 15.18
C GLU A 68 -8.55 -7.77 14.19
N GLY A 69 -7.31 -7.30 14.32
CA GLY A 69 -6.20 -7.65 13.45
C GLY A 69 -5.81 -9.13 13.60
N LEU A 70 -5.45 -9.75 12.48
CA LEU A 70 -5.04 -11.14 12.44
C LEU A 70 -3.52 -11.22 12.34
N VAL A 71 -2.87 -11.67 13.41
CA VAL A 71 -1.41 -11.82 13.44
C VAL A 71 -1.02 -13.07 12.65
N HIS A 72 -0.13 -12.92 11.69
CA HIS A 72 0.47 -14.02 10.93
C HIS A 72 1.93 -14.17 11.32
N GLU A 73 2.27 -15.33 11.83
CA GLU A 73 3.64 -15.75 12.17
C GLU A 73 4.41 -16.26 10.95
N GLY A 74 3.70 -16.49 9.84
CA GLY A 74 4.26 -16.98 8.59
C GLY A 74 3.32 -16.78 7.40
N PHE A 75 3.70 -17.38 6.28
CA PHE A 75 2.86 -17.55 5.10
C PHE A 75 3.37 -18.74 4.28
N ASP A 76 2.51 -19.30 3.45
CA ASP A 76 2.86 -20.41 2.57
C ASP A 76 3.21 -19.94 1.16
N ILE A 77 4.19 -20.60 0.54
CA ILE A 77 4.42 -20.56 -0.91
C ILE A 77 4.10 -21.96 -1.45
N ALA A 78 3.11 -22.04 -2.33
CA ALA A 78 2.71 -23.27 -3.00
C ALA A 78 3.22 -23.29 -4.44
N PHE A 79 3.89 -24.37 -4.83
CA PHE A 79 4.40 -24.60 -6.18
C PHE A 79 4.60 -26.11 -6.43
N ALA A 80 4.56 -26.53 -7.68
CA ALA A 80 4.77 -27.93 -8.10
C ALA A 80 3.94 -28.97 -7.31
N GLY A 81 2.72 -28.59 -6.88
CA GLY A 81 1.81 -29.45 -6.12
C GLY A 81 2.10 -29.58 -4.63
N GLY A 82 3.20 -28.99 -4.13
CA GLY A 82 3.55 -28.90 -2.71
C GLY A 82 3.42 -27.50 -2.15
N ARG A 83 3.73 -27.32 -0.86
CA ARG A 83 3.82 -26.00 -0.25
C ARG A 83 4.91 -25.95 0.82
N THR A 84 5.53 -24.77 0.95
CA THR A 84 6.57 -24.48 1.94
C THR A 84 6.12 -23.29 2.77
N ARG A 85 6.07 -23.46 4.09
CA ARG A 85 5.79 -22.35 5.00
C ARG A 85 7.07 -21.54 5.28
N ILE A 86 6.98 -20.26 5.14
CA ILE A 86 8.01 -19.30 5.55
C ILE A 86 7.66 -18.83 6.97
N ASP A 87 8.43 -19.25 7.93
CA ASP A 87 8.24 -18.96 9.36
C ASP A 87 8.83 -17.59 9.70
N LEU A 88 8.01 -16.53 9.59
CA LEU A 88 8.43 -15.17 9.85
C LEU A 88 8.92 -14.99 11.29
N ALA A 89 8.13 -15.48 12.25
CA ALA A 89 8.42 -15.36 13.69
C ALA A 89 9.71 -16.11 14.05
N GLY A 90 9.86 -17.36 13.62
CA GLY A 90 11.04 -18.17 13.90
C GLY A 90 12.31 -17.72 13.19
N LEU A 91 12.20 -17.04 12.05
CA LEU A 91 13.34 -16.56 11.26
C LEU A 91 13.80 -15.15 11.67
N THR A 92 12.86 -14.28 12.03
CA THR A 92 13.16 -12.84 12.24
C THR A 92 12.79 -12.31 13.62
N GLY A 93 12.06 -13.08 14.42
CA GLY A 93 11.47 -12.64 15.69
C GLY A 93 10.31 -11.65 15.51
N LYS A 94 9.81 -11.45 14.29
CA LYS A 94 8.75 -10.51 13.95
C LYS A 94 7.59 -11.20 13.22
N THR A 95 6.43 -10.57 13.27
CA THR A 95 5.20 -11.01 12.60
C THR A 95 4.67 -9.91 11.68
N VAL A 96 3.65 -10.23 10.90
CA VAL A 96 2.84 -9.23 10.20
C VAL A 96 1.41 -9.31 10.70
N THR A 97 0.66 -8.20 10.59
CA THR A 97 -0.74 -8.18 11.00
C THR A 97 -1.62 -7.91 9.80
N VAL A 98 -2.56 -8.80 9.53
CA VAL A 98 -3.59 -8.55 8.51
C VAL A 98 -4.71 -7.72 9.13
N TYR A 99 -4.80 -6.46 8.67
CA TYR A 99 -5.84 -5.52 9.05
C TYR A 99 -6.13 -4.62 7.86
N GLY A 100 -7.36 -4.64 7.38
CA GLY A 100 -7.74 -4.02 6.10
C GLY A 100 -7.40 -2.52 6.04
N GLN A 101 -6.88 -2.05 4.90
CA GLN A 101 -6.61 -0.62 4.70
C GLN A 101 -7.85 0.24 4.95
N THR A 102 -9.05 -0.24 4.63
CA THR A 102 -10.32 0.42 4.91
C THR A 102 -10.53 0.66 6.40
N GLU A 103 -10.16 -0.32 7.24
CA GLU A 103 -10.30 -0.21 8.69
C GLU A 103 -9.32 0.82 9.27
N ILE A 104 -8.07 0.81 8.82
CA ILE A 104 -7.08 1.84 9.19
C ILE A 104 -7.57 3.23 8.80
N THR A 105 -8.10 3.35 7.58
CA THR A 105 -8.63 4.63 7.08
C THR A 105 -9.79 5.12 7.94
N ARG A 106 -10.70 4.22 8.34
CA ARG A 106 -11.82 4.51 9.25
C ARG A 106 -11.33 4.96 10.62
N ASP A 107 -10.41 4.22 11.23
CA ASP A 107 -9.84 4.53 12.53
C ASP A 107 -9.17 5.92 12.55
N LEU A 108 -8.43 6.24 11.50
CA LEU A 108 -7.81 7.57 11.33
C LEU A 108 -8.87 8.67 11.14
N MET A 109 -9.91 8.44 10.34
CA MET A 109 -11.00 9.39 10.14
C MET A 109 -11.74 9.66 11.46
N ASP A 110 -12.04 8.61 12.20
CA ASP A 110 -12.80 8.70 13.45
C ASP A 110 -11.96 9.37 14.55
N ALA A 111 -10.68 9.04 14.69
CA ALA A 111 -9.78 9.69 15.63
C ALA A 111 -9.61 11.18 15.33
N ARG A 112 -9.48 11.57 14.07
CA ARG A 112 -9.39 12.98 13.65
C ARG A 112 -10.69 13.74 13.90
N ALA A 113 -11.84 13.11 13.59
CA ALA A 113 -13.16 13.72 13.85
C ALA A 113 -13.39 13.92 15.35
N ALA A 114 -13.07 12.92 16.20
CA ALA A 114 -13.17 13.02 17.65
C ALA A 114 -12.30 14.15 18.24
N ALA A 115 -11.15 14.41 17.63
CA ALA A 115 -10.25 15.50 18.02
C ALA A 115 -10.62 16.87 17.40
N GLY A 116 -11.69 16.96 16.63
CA GLY A 116 -12.08 18.19 15.92
C GLY A 116 -11.12 18.64 14.81
N ALA A 117 -10.26 17.74 14.33
CA ALA A 117 -9.27 18.04 13.30
C ALA A 117 -9.93 18.26 11.93
N LYS A 118 -9.51 19.29 11.23
CA LYS A 118 -10.14 19.73 9.98
C LYS A 118 -9.80 18.78 8.83
N THR A 119 -10.82 18.15 8.26
CA THR A 119 -10.76 17.42 6.98
C THR A 119 -11.91 17.93 6.11
N VAL A 120 -11.61 18.39 4.89
CA VAL A 120 -12.60 18.94 3.95
C VAL A 120 -12.68 18.00 2.75
N TYR A 121 -13.87 17.49 2.50
CA TYR A 121 -14.16 16.59 1.39
C TYR A 121 -14.80 17.32 0.20
N GLU A 122 -14.83 16.65 -0.95
CA GLU A 122 -15.50 17.12 -2.19
C GLU A 122 -14.96 18.44 -2.72
N ILE A 123 -13.64 18.63 -2.61
CA ILE A 123 -12.99 19.89 -2.96
C ILE A 123 -11.81 19.64 -3.92
N GLN A 124 -11.88 20.27 -5.10
CA GLN A 124 -10.79 20.26 -6.07
C GLN A 124 -9.79 21.33 -5.70
N VAL A 125 -8.52 20.98 -5.66
CA VAL A 125 -7.44 21.85 -5.20
C VAL A 125 -6.36 22.01 -6.26
N LEU A 126 -5.64 23.13 -6.20
CA LEU A 126 -4.46 23.41 -7.01
C LEU A 126 -3.36 23.97 -6.10
N PRO A 127 -2.24 23.25 -5.90
CA PRO A 127 -1.09 23.76 -5.17
C PRO A 127 -0.29 24.74 -6.06
N GLU A 128 0.12 25.85 -5.47
CA GLU A 128 0.92 26.89 -6.13
C GLU A 128 1.97 27.48 -5.19
N GLY A 129 2.99 28.13 -5.75
CA GLY A 129 4.02 28.87 -5.01
C GLY A 129 4.89 28.02 -4.10
N PHE A 130 4.87 26.71 -4.23
CA PHE A 130 5.65 25.77 -3.42
C PHE A 130 7.15 25.76 -3.77
N ASP A 131 7.54 26.41 -4.86
CA ASP A 131 8.92 26.73 -5.25
C ASP A 131 9.44 28.05 -4.62
N THR A 132 8.60 28.70 -3.81
CA THR A 132 8.90 29.93 -3.08
C THR A 132 8.69 29.77 -1.58
N ASP A 133 8.88 30.84 -0.80
CA ASP A 133 8.59 30.88 0.65
C ASP A 133 7.10 31.09 0.97
N HIS A 134 6.24 31.14 -0.04
CA HIS A 134 4.81 31.46 0.08
C HIS A 134 3.92 30.40 -0.61
N PRO A 135 4.02 29.12 -0.22
CA PRO A 135 3.16 28.08 -0.77
C PRO A 135 1.70 28.34 -0.40
N ARG A 136 0.82 28.01 -1.32
CA ARG A 136 -0.62 28.12 -1.12
C ARG A 136 -1.37 27.04 -1.88
N VAL A 137 -2.58 26.77 -1.44
CA VAL A 137 -3.50 25.87 -2.14
C VAL A 137 -4.77 26.63 -2.46
N ASN A 138 -5.08 26.72 -3.75
CA ASN A 138 -6.33 27.28 -4.24
C ASN A 138 -7.38 26.18 -4.41
N PHE A 139 -8.64 26.50 -4.13
CA PHE A 139 -9.77 25.60 -4.34
C PHE A 139 -11.05 26.37 -4.63
N VAL A 140 -12.01 25.70 -5.25
CA VAL A 140 -13.32 26.28 -5.55
C VAL A 140 -14.35 25.66 -4.59
N GLN A 141 -15.08 26.50 -3.88
CA GLN A 141 -16.20 26.08 -3.05
C GLN A 141 -17.44 26.90 -3.45
N GLY A 142 -18.43 26.23 -4.04
CA GLY A 142 -19.50 26.91 -4.74
C GLY A 142 -18.94 27.69 -5.95
N ASN A 143 -19.28 29.00 -6.05
CA ASN A 143 -18.79 29.88 -7.14
C ASN A 143 -17.63 30.78 -6.70
N LYS A 144 -16.97 30.50 -5.58
CA LYS A 144 -15.88 31.34 -5.06
C LYS A 144 -14.58 30.56 -5.00
N THR A 145 -13.53 31.14 -5.59
CA THR A 145 -12.16 30.68 -5.36
C THR A 145 -11.72 31.11 -3.96
N GLN A 146 -11.19 30.17 -3.21
CA GLN A 146 -10.61 30.38 -1.89
C GLN A 146 -9.15 29.97 -1.91
N THR A 147 -8.35 30.56 -1.03
CA THR A 147 -6.92 30.29 -0.91
C THR A 147 -6.57 29.93 0.54
N ILE A 148 -5.80 28.90 0.72
CA ILE A 148 -5.14 28.55 1.99
C ILE A 148 -3.66 28.80 1.82
N GLU A 149 -3.10 29.73 2.59
CA GLU A 149 -1.65 29.95 2.71
C GLU A 149 -1.09 28.95 3.73
N CYS A 150 0.10 28.45 3.47
CA CYS A 150 0.75 27.48 4.35
C CYS A 150 2.28 27.65 4.32
N ASP A 151 2.96 26.88 5.14
CA ASP A 151 4.42 26.78 5.10
C ASP A 151 4.87 25.62 4.23
N PHE A 152 4.08 24.52 4.21
CA PHE A 152 4.36 23.30 3.44
C PHE A 152 3.10 22.67 2.88
N ILE A 153 3.27 21.93 1.77
CA ILE A 153 2.21 21.14 1.13
C ILE A 153 2.65 19.68 1.09
N ALA A 154 1.81 18.78 1.58
CA ALA A 154 2.01 17.34 1.49
C ALA A 154 1.03 16.73 0.46
N GLY A 155 1.54 16.27 -0.67
CA GLY A 155 0.80 15.55 -1.71
C GLY A 155 0.65 14.08 -1.34
N CYS A 156 -0.53 13.70 -0.84
CA CYS A 156 -0.94 12.35 -0.47
C CYS A 156 -2.13 11.86 -1.31
N ASP A 157 -2.30 12.43 -2.50
CA ASP A 157 -3.48 12.35 -3.37
C ASP A 157 -3.43 11.20 -4.39
N GLY A 158 -2.47 10.29 -4.22
CA GLY A 158 -2.36 9.06 -4.99
C GLY A 158 -1.79 9.28 -6.39
N PHE A 159 -1.76 8.20 -7.17
CA PHE A 159 -1.09 8.19 -8.47
C PHE A 159 -1.64 9.20 -9.48
N HIS A 160 -2.94 9.41 -9.46
CA HIS A 160 -3.64 10.34 -10.38
C HIS A 160 -3.91 11.71 -9.74
N GLY A 161 -3.26 12.00 -8.60
CA GLY A 161 -3.41 13.25 -7.89
C GLY A 161 -2.78 14.44 -8.60
N ILE A 162 -3.21 15.64 -8.20
CA ILE A 162 -2.73 16.91 -8.78
C ILE A 162 -1.33 17.27 -8.26
N SER A 163 -0.95 16.83 -7.06
CA SER A 163 0.29 17.28 -6.41
C SER A 163 1.53 17.00 -7.27
N ARG A 164 1.71 15.75 -7.74
CA ARG A 164 2.83 15.43 -8.64
C ARG A 164 2.71 16.12 -9.99
N ALA A 165 1.49 16.23 -10.53
CA ALA A 165 1.24 16.87 -11.82
C ALA A 165 1.48 18.39 -11.80
N SER A 166 1.50 19.03 -10.63
CA SER A 166 1.79 20.46 -10.46
C SER A 166 3.29 20.76 -10.44
N VAL A 167 4.15 19.77 -10.28
CA VAL A 167 5.60 19.96 -10.33
C VAL A 167 6.02 20.24 -11.79
N PRO A 168 6.87 21.24 -12.03
CA PRO A 168 7.30 21.61 -13.38
C PRO A 168 7.86 20.44 -14.17
N ALA A 169 7.56 20.39 -15.46
CA ALA A 169 8.07 19.35 -16.36
C ALA A 169 9.60 19.31 -16.33
N GLY A 170 10.16 18.10 -16.19
CA GLY A 170 11.61 17.88 -16.12
C GLY A 170 12.21 18.04 -14.73
N ALA A 171 11.48 18.54 -13.73
CA ALA A 171 11.97 18.60 -12.34
C ALA A 171 11.89 17.25 -11.62
N LEU A 172 11.04 16.34 -12.09
CA LEU A 172 10.95 14.97 -11.62
C LEU A 172 11.38 13.99 -12.72
N ARG A 173 12.22 13.04 -12.34
CA ARG A 173 12.47 11.83 -13.14
C ARG A 173 11.48 10.76 -12.72
N THR A 174 10.92 10.01 -13.68
CA THR A 174 10.04 8.87 -13.37
C THR A 174 10.65 7.57 -13.88
N CYS A 175 10.59 6.54 -13.06
CA CYS A 175 10.92 5.17 -13.41
C CYS A 175 9.63 4.35 -13.35
N GLU A 176 9.25 3.72 -14.48
CA GLU A 176 8.00 2.98 -14.56
C GLU A 176 8.19 1.64 -15.25
N ARG A 177 7.46 0.63 -14.75
CA ARG A 177 7.27 -0.66 -15.40
C ARG A 177 5.81 -1.09 -15.25
N VAL A 178 5.14 -1.33 -16.38
CA VAL A 178 3.81 -1.96 -16.43
C VAL A 178 4.00 -3.46 -16.69
N TYR A 179 3.33 -4.29 -15.90
CA TYR A 179 3.37 -5.75 -16.08
C TYR A 179 2.32 -6.20 -17.11
N PRO A 180 2.57 -7.28 -17.87
CA PRO A 180 1.67 -7.70 -18.97
C PRO A 180 0.42 -8.44 -18.47
N PHE A 181 0.10 -8.35 -17.19
CA PHE A 181 -1.03 -9.02 -16.53
C PHE A 181 -1.61 -8.17 -15.39
N GLY A 182 -2.79 -8.53 -14.98
CA GLY A 182 -3.47 -8.00 -13.81
C GLY A 182 -3.79 -9.07 -12.78
N TRP A 183 -4.31 -8.62 -11.65
CA TRP A 183 -4.93 -9.45 -10.63
C TRP A 183 -6.44 -9.28 -10.68
N LEU A 184 -7.15 -10.35 -11.04
CA LEU A 184 -8.57 -10.46 -10.79
C LEU A 184 -8.76 -10.81 -9.31
N GLY A 185 -9.31 -9.89 -8.54
CA GLY A 185 -9.58 -10.05 -7.12
C GLY A 185 -11.06 -10.24 -6.83
N VAL A 186 -11.38 -11.18 -5.94
CA VAL A 186 -12.73 -11.44 -5.43
C VAL A 186 -12.73 -11.30 -3.91
N LEU A 187 -13.64 -10.49 -3.37
CA LEU A 187 -13.99 -10.46 -1.96
C LEU A 187 -15.30 -11.23 -1.77
N ALA A 188 -15.34 -12.15 -0.81
CA ALA A 188 -16.52 -12.96 -0.54
C ALA A 188 -16.68 -13.22 0.97
N ASP A 189 -17.92 -13.34 1.44
CA ASP A 189 -18.25 -13.80 2.78
C ASP A 189 -18.17 -15.34 2.84
N THR A 190 -16.94 -15.83 2.76
CA THR A 190 -16.59 -17.24 2.87
C THR A 190 -15.45 -17.37 3.88
N PRO A 191 -15.42 -18.45 4.67
CA PRO A 191 -14.30 -18.69 5.56
C PRO A 191 -13.00 -18.82 4.77
N PRO A 192 -11.87 -18.31 5.31
CA PRO A 192 -10.56 -18.46 4.69
C PRO A 192 -10.17 -19.93 4.49
N VAL A 193 -9.47 -20.20 3.39
CA VAL A 193 -8.93 -21.52 3.09
C VAL A 193 -7.73 -21.88 3.96
N SER A 194 -7.13 -20.93 4.64
CA SER A 194 -6.00 -21.08 5.55
C SER A 194 -6.00 -19.96 6.58
N GLU A 195 -5.42 -20.20 7.75
CA GLU A 195 -5.20 -19.19 8.79
C GLU A 195 -4.12 -18.17 8.42
N GLU A 196 -3.21 -18.51 7.51
CA GLU A 196 -2.19 -17.62 6.98
C GLU A 196 -2.32 -17.48 5.46
N LEU A 197 -1.63 -16.51 4.88
CA LEU A 197 -1.60 -16.27 3.44
C LEU A 197 -1.02 -17.46 2.68
N ILE A 198 -1.59 -17.80 1.51
CA ILE A 198 -1.00 -18.75 0.57
C ILE A 198 -0.72 -18.05 -0.74
N TYR A 199 0.56 -17.92 -1.09
CA TYR A 199 1.04 -17.48 -2.39
C TYR A 199 1.22 -18.69 -3.29
N VAL A 200 0.65 -18.67 -4.48
CA VAL A 200 0.69 -19.83 -5.38
C VAL A 200 1.38 -19.47 -6.70
N SER A 201 2.45 -20.20 -7.04
CA SER A 201 3.07 -20.19 -8.36
C SER A 201 2.64 -21.43 -9.13
N HIS A 202 1.70 -21.26 -10.07
CA HIS A 202 1.15 -22.33 -10.87
C HIS A 202 1.44 -22.14 -12.36
N GLU A 203 1.41 -23.21 -13.17
CA GLU A 203 1.58 -23.13 -14.63
C GLU A 203 0.52 -22.27 -15.31
N ARG A 204 -0.68 -22.21 -14.72
CA ARG A 204 -1.79 -21.35 -15.17
C ARG A 204 -1.68 -19.89 -14.70
N GLY A 205 -0.64 -19.54 -13.94
CA GLY A 205 -0.39 -18.21 -13.38
C GLY A 205 -0.54 -18.17 -11.87
N PHE A 206 -0.26 -17.01 -11.32
CA PHE A 206 -0.30 -16.72 -9.88
C PHE A 206 -1.71 -16.81 -9.27
N ALA A 207 -1.78 -17.25 -8.02
CA ALA A 207 -2.94 -17.02 -7.16
C ALA A 207 -2.51 -16.60 -5.75
N LEU A 208 -3.40 -15.92 -5.03
CA LEU A 208 -3.19 -15.53 -3.63
C LEU A 208 -4.48 -15.79 -2.85
N CYS A 209 -4.34 -16.51 -1.74
CA CYS A 209 -5.39 -16.65 -0.73
C CYS A 209 -5.05 -15.77 0.46
N SER A 210 -5.97 -14.87 0.81
CA SER A 210 -5.83 -14.03 2.00
C SER A 210 -7.17 -13.89 2.70
N GLN A 211 -7.11 -13.66 4.01
CA GLN A 211 -8.28 -13.40 4.82
C GLN A 211 -8.48 -11.90 5.06
N ARG A 212 -9.72 -11.53 5.41
CA ARG A 212 -10.08 -10.20 5.91
C ARG A 212 -10.67 -10.29 7.31
N SER A 213 -11.31 -11.41 7.60
CA SER A 213 -11.78 -11.83 8.92
C SER A 213 -11.89 -13.34 8.94
N ARG A 214 -12.36 -13.92 10.04
CA ARG A 214 -12.64 -15.36 10.15
C ARG A 214 -13.74 -15.86 9.22
N THR A 215 -14.57 -14.96 8.69
CA THR A 215 -15.72 -15.27 7.83
C THR A 215 -15.67 -14.59 6.47
N ARG A 216 -14.61 -13.82 6.20
CA ARG A 216 -14.46 -13.06 4.95
C ARG A 216 -13.08 -13.25 4.35
N SER A 217 -13.04 -13.60 3.08
CA SER A 217 -11.83 -13.89 2.33
C SER A 217 -11.65 -12.98 1.13
N ARG A 218 -10.39 -12.71 0.78
CA ARG A 218 -10.00 -12.05 -0.45
C ARG A 218 -9.06 -12.95 -1.23
N TYR A 219 -9.46 -13.31 -2.43
CA TYR A 219 -8.70 -14.16 -3.33
C TYR A 219 -8.30 -13.41 -4.59
N TYR A 220 -7.16 -13.77 -5.16
CA TYR A 220 -6.68 -13.19 -6.40
C TYR A 220 -6.19 -14.28 -7.35
N VAL A 221 -6.41 -14.06 -8.63
CA VAL A 221 -5.81 -14.85 -9.71
C VAL A 221 -5.19 -13.94 -10.74
N GLN A 222 -4.03 -14.30 -11.26
CA GLN A 222 -3.43 -13.62 -12.41
C GLN A 222 -4.31 -13.80 -13.63
N CYS A 223 -4.56 -12.72 -14.37
CA CYS A 223 -5.30 -12.72 -15.63
C CYS A 223 -4.65 -11.77 -16.65
N PRO A 224 -4.86 -11.97 -17.95
CA PRO A 224 -4.47 -11.01 -18.99
C PRO A 224 -5.15 -9.65 -18.79
N LEU A 225 -4.46 -8.56 -19.15
CA LEU A 225 -5.04 -7.21 -19.08
C LEU A 225 -6.18 -6.97 -20.10
N SER A 226 -6.28 -7.81 -21.12
CA SER A 226 -7.35 -7.76 -22.12
C SER A 226 -8.69 -8.27 -21.59
N GLU A 227 -8.70 -9.03 -20.50
CA GLU A 227 -9.94 -9.59 -19.93
C GLU A 227 -10.70 -8.54 -19.10
N GLN A 228 -12.02 -8.63 -19.13
CA GLN A 228 -12.92 -7.74 -18.39
C GLN A 228 -13.58 -8.48 -17.23
N VAL A 229 -13.99 -7.74 -16.19
CA VAL A 229 -14.61 -8.33 -14.99
C VAL A 229 -15.88 -9.12 -15.33
N ASP A 230 -16.67 -8.67 -16.31
CA ASP A 230 -17.91 -9.29 -16.73
C ASP A 230 -17.70 -10.67 -17.40
N GLU A 231 -16.50 -10.94 -17.91
CA GLU A 231 -16.12 -12.24 -18.46
C GLU A 231 -15.82 -13.29 -17.37
N TRP A 232 -15.83 -12.86 -16.10
CA TRP A 232 -15.50 -13.68 -14.94
C TRP A 232 -16.71 -13.84 -14.00
N PRO A 233 -17.74 -14.63 -14.36
CA PRO A 233 -18.75 -15.03 -13.39
C PRO A 233 -18.10 -15.76 -12.21
N ASP A 234 -18.74 -15.76 -11.04
CA ASP A 234 -18.17 -16.34 -9.81
C ASP A 234 -17.76 -17.80 -9.99
N GLU A 235 -18.55 -18.59 -10.70
CA GLU A 235 -18.24 -19.98 -11.00
C GLU A 235 -16.90 -20.16 -11.75
N ARG A 236 -16.65 -19.32 -12.77
CA ARG A 236 -15.37 -19.32 -13.51
C ARG A 236 -14.20 -18.98 -12.56
N PHE A 237 -14.38 -17.95 -11.74
CA PHE A 237 -13.35 -17.54 -10.77
C PHE A 237 -13.01 -18.65 -9.80
N TRP A 238 -14.01 -19.23 -9.13
CA TRP A 238 -13.80 -20.31 -8.15
C TRP A 238 -13.21 -21.57 -8.77
N THR A 239 -13.64 -21.92 -9.98
CA THR A 239 -13.08 -23.06 -10.73
C THR A 239 -11.62 -22.82 -11.05
N GLU A 240 -11.25 -21.62 -11.51
CA GLU A 240 -9.87 -21.30 -11.86
C GLU A 240 -8.99 -21.19 -10.60
N LEU A 241 -9.48 -20.61 -9.53
CA LEU A 241 -8.77 -20.57 -8.25
C LEU A 241 -8.49 -21.98 -7.75
N ARG A 242 -9.51 -22.86 -7.71
CA ARG A 242 -9.37 -24.24 -7.26
C ARG A 242 -8.32 -25.02 -8.06
N ARG A 243 -8.23 -24.79 -9.37
CA ARG A 243 -7.22 -25.44 -10.23
C ARG A 243 -5.79 -25.02 -9.93
N ARG A 244 -5.58 -23.84 -9.34
CA ARG A 244 -4.24 -23.32 -9.00
C ARG A 244 -3.81 -23.72 -7.60
N LEU A 245 -4.74 -24.04 -6.71
CA LEU A 245 -4.43 -24.36 -5.32
C LEU A 245 -3.83 -25.76 -5.16
N PRO A 246 -2.98 -25.98 -4.14
CA PRO A 246 -2.57 -27.35 -3.73
C PRO A 246 -3.80 -28.14 -3.26
N GLY A 247 -3.73 -29.47 -3.36
CA GLY A 247 -4.88 -30.34 -3.22
C GLY A 247 -5.67 -30.19 -1.91
N ASP A 248 -4.99 -30.02 -0.79
CA ASP A 248 -5.60 -29.78 0.53
C ASP A 248 -6.39 -28.47 0.58
N ALA A 249 -5.78 -27.37 0.10
CA ALA A 249 -6.43 -26.07 0.01
C ALA A 249 -7.57 -26.06 -1.02
N ALA A 250 -7.39 -26.76 -2.16
CA ALA A 250 -8.43 -26.89 -3.17
C ALA A 250 -9.67 -27.65 -2.63
N ALA A 251 -9.47 -28.66 -1.78
CA ALA A 251 -10.53 -29.45 -1.16
C ALA A 251 -11.30 -28.65 -0.09
N SER A 252 -10.61 -27.80 0.68
CA SER A 252 -11.21 -26.99 1.76
C SER A 252 -11.77 -25.65 1.27
N LEU A 253 -11.60 -25.27 -0.01
CA LEU A 253 -12.03 -23.99 -0.54
C LEU A 253 -13.56 -23.85 -0.49
N ALA A 254 -14.06 -23.00 0.41
CA ALA A 254 -15.44 -22.56 0.43
C ALA A 254 -15.68 -21.49 -0.64
N THR A 255 -16.77 -21.61 -1.38
CA THR A 255 -17.15 -20.68 -2.45
C THR A 255 -18.43 -19.95 -2.07
N GLY A 256 -18.64 -18.75 -2.60
CA GLY A 256 -19.83 -17.93 -2.37
C GLY A 256 -19.95 -16.80 -3.39
N ALA A 257 -21.01 -16.02 -3.28
CA ALA A 257 -21.20 -14.85 -4.12
C ALA A 257 -20.11 -13.80 -3.85
N SER A 258 -19.57 -13.19 -4.90
CA SER A 258 -18.63 -12.08 -4.77
C SER A 258 -19.35 -10.83 -4.27
N ILE A 259 -18.81 -10.23 -3.19
CA ILE A 259 -19.22 -8.90 -2.70
C ILE A 259 -18.60 -7.81 -3.57
N GLU A 260 -17.37 -8.00 -3.98
CA GLU A 260 -16.59 -7.10 -4.84
C GLU A 260 -15.71 -7.93 -5.76
N LYS A 261 -15.64 -7.53 -7.01
CA LYS A 261 -14.78 -8.11 -8.02
C LYS A 261 -14.14 -7.02 -8.85
N SER A 262 -12.82 -7.09 -9.03
CA SER A 262 -12.09 -6.08 -9.81
C SER A 262 -10.84 -6.67 -10.43
N ILE A 263 -10.40 -6.10 -11.57
CA ILE A 263 -9.09 -6.39 -12.18
C ILE A 263 -8.20 -5.18 -11.92
N ALA A 264 -7.08 -5.42 -11.24
CA ALA A 264 -6.07 -4.42 -10.96
C ALA A 264 -4.82 -4.69 -11.81
N PRO A 265 -4.43 -3.80 -12.74
CA PRO A 265 -3.16 -3.90 -13.44
C PRO A 265 -2.00 -3.73 -12.45
N LEU A 266 -0.93 -4.49 -12.65
CA LEU A 266 0.27 -4.36 -11.84
C LEU A 266 1.23 -3.36 -12.47
N ARG A 267 1.86 -2.56 -11.60
CA ARG A 267 2.78 -1.50 -11.98
C ARG A 267 3.84 -1.29 -10.91
N SER A 268 5.05 -1.01 -11.32
CA SER A 268 6.08 -0.32 -10.54
C SER A 268 6.19 1.10 -11.03
N PHE A 269 6.25 2.06 -10.14
CA PHE A 269 6.42 3.48 -10.47
C PHE A 269 7.14 4.19 -9.34
N VAL A 270 8.15 5.00 -9.66
CA VAL A 270 8.85 5.88 -8.71
C VAL A 270 9.10 7.23 -9.36
N ALA A 271 8.72 8.32 -8.68
CA ALA A 271 9.10 9.68 -9.00
C ALA A 271 10.29 10.11 -8.15
N GLU A 272 11.25 10.77 -8.75
CA GLU A 272 12.48 11.25 -8.10
C GLU A 272 12.79 12.70 -8.50
N PRO A 273 13.01 13.59 -7.52
CA PRO A 273 12.89 13.43 -6.07
C PRO A 273 11.43 13.38 -5.57
N LEU A 274 11.22 13.02 -4.29
CA LEU A 274 9.90 13.06 -3.64
C LEU A 274 9.58 14.43 -3.01
N SER A 275 10.37 15.43 -3.30
CA SER A 275 10.16 16.80 -2.84
C SER A 275 10.55 17.80 -3.92
N PHE A 276 9.81 18.91 -4.00
CA PHE A 276 10.13 20.04 -4.86
C PHE A 276 9.76 21.35 -4.13
N GLY A 277 10.77 22.11 -3.74
CA GLY A 277 10.58 23.26 -2.87
C GLY A 277 9.89 22.87 -1.57
N ARG A 278 8.72 23.44 -1.30
CA ARG A 278 7.90 23.18 -0.12
C ARG A 278 6.77 22.18 -0.34
N LEU A 279 6.77 21.48 -1.48
CA LEU A 279 5.87 20.36 -1.80
C LEU A 279 6.59 19.03 -1.59
N PHE A 280 5.95 18.13 -0.83
CA PHE A 280 6.42 16.77 -0.55
C PHE A 280 5.40 15.75 -1.06
N LEU A 281 5.86 14.69 -1.72
CA LEU A 281 5.01 13.61 -2.22
C LEU A 281 5.15 12.39 -1.29
N ALA A 282 4.03 11.79 -0.88
CA ALA A 282 4.00 10.61 -0.02
C ALA A 282 3.00 9.57 -0.53
N GLY A 283 3.33 8.29 -0.37
CA GLY A 283 2.52 7.16 -0.83
C GLY A 283 2.39 7.11 -2.35
N ASP A 284 1.22 6.68 -2.85
CA ASP A 284 0.96 6.49 -4.29
C ASP A 284 1.16 7.78 -5.13
N ALA A 285 1.28 8.96 -4.51
CA ALA A 285 1.64 10.19 -5.20
C ALA A 285 3.10 10.16 -5.69
N GLY A 286 3.99 9.51 -4.94
CA GLY A 286 5.42 9.39 -5.24
C GLY A 286 5.83 8.06 -5.85
N HIS A 287 5.20 6.96 -5.45
CA HIS A 287 5.59 5.61 -5.87
C HIS A 287 4.45 4.60 -5.82
N ILE A 288 4.53 3.58 -6.66
CA ILE A 288 3.65 2.39 -6.65
C ILE A 288 4.53 1.16 -6.76
N VAL A 289 4.30 0.19 -5.90
CA VAL A 289 4.95 -1.13 -5.96
C VAL A 289 3.93 -2.21 -6.35
N PRO A 290 4.35 -3.28 -7.03
CA PRO A 290 3.47 -4.43 -7.24
C PRO A 290 2.94 -4.97 -5.91
N PRO A 291 1.67 -5.36 -5.83
CA PRO A 291 1.04 -5.77 -4.57
C PRO A 291 1.59 -7.08 -4.00
N THR A 292 2.35 -7.85 -4.79
CA THR A 292 2.88 -9.17 -4.42
C THR A 292 3.72 -9.15 -3.14
N GLY A 293 4.48 -8.08 -2.90
CA GLY A 293 5.30 -7.93 -1.70
C GLY A 293 4.55 -7.35 -0.49
N ALA A 294 3.27 -6.98 -0.63
CA ALA A 294 2.47 -6.31 0.40
C ALA A 294 3.12 -5.01 0.95
N LYS A 295 3.84 -4.24 0.10
CA LYS A 295 4.65 -3.08 0.52
C LYS A 295 3.97 -1.72 0.38
N GLY A 296 2.95 -1.57 -0.47
CA GLY A 296 2.42 -0.24 -0.82
C GLY A 296 1.97 0.60 0.37
N LEU A 297 1.12 0.05 1.23
CA LEU A 297 0.66 0.76 2.44
C LEU A 297 1.81 1.04 3.42
N ASN A 298 2.68 0.05 3.63
CA ASN A 298 3.82 0.17 4.54
C ASN A 298 4.84 1.22 4.07
N LEU A 299 5.04 1.37 2.76
CA LEU A 299 5.84 2.45 2.19
C LEU A 299 5.19 3.82 2.43
N ALA A 300 3.88 3.94 2.18
CA ALA A 300 3.16 5.18 2.46
C ALA A 300 3.28 5.58 3.94
N VAL A 301 3.25 4.61 4.85
CA VAL A 301 3.47 4.83 6.29
C VAL A 301 4.90 5.27 6.57
N SER A 302 5.91 4.69 5.92
CA SER A 302 7.30 5.12 6.10
C SER A 302 7.57 6.52 5.56
N ASP A 303 6.95 6.90 4.44
CA ASP A 303 7.03 8.28 3.94
C ASP A 303 6.46 9.26 4.96
N VAL A 304 5.28 8.93 5.49
CA VAL A 304 4.65 9.74 6.54
C VAL A 304 5.52 9.84 7.79
N HIS A 305 6.16 8.74 8.20
CA HIS A 305 7.10 8.76 9.32
C HIS A 305 8.23 9.77 9.08
N TYR A 306 8.96 9.69 7.97
CA TYR A 306 10.05 10.62 7.66
C TYR A 306 9.57 12.06 7.50
N LEU A 307 8.44 12.28 6.81
CA LEU A 307 7.90 13.62 6.59
C LEU A 307 7.40 14.24 7.90
N ALA A 308 6.71 13.48 8.74
CA ALA A 308 6.24 13.95 10.04
C ALA A 308 7.41 14.35 10.95
N GLU A 309 8.46 13.52 11.04
CA GLU A 309 9.65 13.84 11.83
C GLU A 309 10.33 15.10 11.31
N GLY A 310 10.46 15.27 10.00
CA GLY A 310 11.00 16.47 9.40
C GLY A 310 10.16 17.73 9.73
N LEU A 311 8.85 17.65 9.63
CA LEU A 311 7.96 18.76 9.99
C LEU A 311 7.98 19.08 11.48
N ILE A 312 8.03 18.06 12.34
CA ILE A 312 8.14 18.24 13.80
C ILE A 312 9.45 18.94 14.17
N SER A 313 10.59 18.48 13.63
CA SER A 313 11.88 19.11 13.84
C SER A 313 11.89 20.56 13.34
N PHE A 314 11.31 20.83 12.18
CA PHE A 314 11.19 22.20 11.65
C PHE A 314 10.43 23.14 12.59
N TYR A 315 9.27 22.72 13.11
CA TYR A 315 8.44 23.60 13.95
C TYR A 315 8.96 23.70 15.40
N ARG A 316 9.47 22.61 15.96
CA ARG A 316 9.90 22.56 17.36
C ARG A 316 11.36 22.97 17.56
N GLU A 317 12.25 22.51 16.68
CA GLU A 317 13.70 22.66 16.82
C GLU A 317 14.26 23.75 15.89
N LYS A 318 13.43 24.28 14.98
CA LYS A 318 13.82 25.24 13.94
C LYS A 318 14.89 24.71 12.99
N SER A 319 14.85 23.40 12.74
CA SER A 319 15.80 22.71 11.85
C SER A 319 15.08 22.23 10.58
N SER A 320 15.64 22.54 9.40
CA SER A 320 15.16 22.03 8.09
C SER A 320 15.88 20.73 7.66
N ALA A 321 16.90 20.30 8.37
CA ALA A 321 17.79 19.23 7.94
C ALA A 321 17.05 17.93 7.61
N GLU A 322 16.07 17.53 8.43
CA GLU A 322 15.29 16.32 8.20
C GLU A 322 14.36 16.44 6.98
N LEU A 323 13.78 17.63 6.72
CA LEU A 323 12.99 17.90 5.54
C LEU A 323 13.85 17.88 4.26
N GLU A 324 15.04 18.44 4.32
CA GLU A 324 16.00 18.42 3.20
C GLU A 324 16.43 16.99 2.85
N CYS A 325 16.56 16.12 3.86
CA CYS A 325 16.90 14.71 3.70
C CYS A 325 15.69 13.81 3.38
N TYR A 326 14.45 14.32 3.43
CA TYR A 326 13.23 13.52 3.27
C TYR A 326 13.26 12.64 2.02
N SER A 327 13.47 13.26 0.85
CA SER A 327 13.47 12.54 -0.42
C SER A 327 14.53 11.44 -0.47
N GLN A 328 15.72 11.70 0.04
CA GLN A 328 16.81 10.72 0.08
C GLN A 328 16.45 9.51 0.97
N LYS A 329 15.94 9.76 2.18
CA LYS A 329 15.56 8.72 3.14
C LYS A 329 14.41 7.87 2.60
N ALA A 330 13.35 8.51 2.12
CA ALA A 330 12.18 7.82 1.58
C ALA A 330 12.54 6.99 0.33
N LEU A 331 13.27 7.56 -0.64
CA LEU A 331 13.70 6.83 -1.85
C LEU A 331 14.61 5.64 -1.54
N ALA A 332 15.49 5.75 -0.56
CA ALA A 332 16.33 4.62 -0.16
C ALA A 332 15.50 3.41 0.31
N ARG A 333 14.36 3.65 0.98
CA ARG A 333 13.42 2.60 1.38
C ARG A 333 12.54 2.16 0.22
N VAL A 334 12.03 3.10 -0.58
CA VAL A 334 11.21 2.82 -1.77
C VAL A 334 11.93 1.83 -2.69
N TRP A 335 13.19 2.06 -3.04
CA TRP A 335 13.93 1.18 -3.93
C TRP A 335 14.20 -0.21 -3.34
N LYS A 336 14.39 -0.32 -2.03
CA LYS A 336 14.47 -1.63 -1.35
C LYS A 336 13.16 -2.41 -1.47
N ALA A 337 12.04 -1.74 -1.26
CA ALA A 337 10.71 -2.36 -1.35
C ALA A 337 10.29 -2.65 -2.80
N GLU A 338 10.65 -1.77 -3.76
CA GLU A 338 10.49 -2.03 -5.20
C GLU A 338 11.26 -3.28 -5.64
N ARG A 339 12.54 -3.37 -5.27
CA ARG A 339 13.36 -4.54 -5.55
C ARG A 339 12.70 -5.82 -5.03
N PHE A 340 12.22 -5.80 -3.78
CA PHE A 340 11.56 -6.95 -3.17
C PHE A 340 10.24 -7.30 -3.86
N SER A 341 9.37 -6.31 -4.08
CA SER A 341 8.06 -6.52 -4.72
C SER A 341 8.22 -6.97 -6.19
N TRP A 342 9.19 -6.41 -6.91
CA TRP A 342 9.54 -6.85 -8.26
C TRP A 342 10.04 -8.30 -8.27
N TRP A 343 10.95 -8.66 -7.36
CA TRP A 343 11.48 -10.01 -7.24
C TRP A 343 10.36 -11.02 -6.91
N MET A 344 9.50 -10.75 -5.93
CA MET A 344 8.34 -11.59 -5.59
C MET A 344 7.38 -11.74 -6.79
N THR A 345 7.19 -10.65 -7.57
CA THR A 345 6.35 -10.70 -8.76
C THR A 345 6.97 -11.61 -9.81
N LYS A 346 8.27 -11.49 -10.08
CA LYS A 346 9.01 -12.36 -11.00
C LYS A 346 9.01 -13.82 -10.55
N LEU A 347 9.15 -14.07 -9.27
CA LEU A 347 9.19 -15.41 -8.68
C LEU A 347 7.86 -16.15 -8.81
N LEU A 348 6.72 -15.45 -8.66
CA LEU A 348 5.43 -16.11 -8.48
C LEU A 348 4.50 -16.06 -9.71
N HIS A 349 4.67 -15.07 -10.61
CA HIS A 349 3.78 -14.90 -11.75
C HIS A 349 4.31 -15.58 -13.02
N ARG A 350 3.37 -15.93 -13.91
CA ARG A 350 3.73 -16.37 -15.26
C ARG A 350 4.00 -15.17 -16.16
N PHE A 351 5.13 -15.22 -16.83
CA PHE A 351 5.54 -14.27 -17.87
C PHE A 351 5.58 -15.03 -19.19
N PRO A 352 4.57 -14.92 -20.04
CA PRO A 352 4.49 -15.71 -21.27
C PRO A 352 5.70 -15.56 -22.19
N GLU A 353 6.30 -14.37 -22.21
CA GLU A 353 7.48 -14.03 -23.01
C GLU A 353 8.76 -14.77 -22.57
N GLU A 354 8.81 -15.27 -21.34
CA GLU A 354 9.99 -15.97 -20.81
C GLU A 354 10.00 -17.48 -21.15
N GLY A 355 8.88 -18.02 -21.62
CA GLY A 355 8.76 -19.40 -22.06
C GLY A 355 9.10 -20.44 -20.99
N ASP A 356 9.54 -21.62 -21.45
CA ASP A 356 9.88 -22.73 -20.56
C ASP A 356 11.16 -22.50 -19.76
N PHE A 357 12.12 -21.77 -20.33
CA PHE A 357 13.34 -21.44 -19.60
C PHE A 357 13.03 -20.57 -18.36
N GLY A 358 12.24 -19.51 -18.53
CA GLY A 358 11.82 -18.67 -17.40
C GLY A 358 11.07 -19.46 -16.32
N ARG A 359 10.19 -20.38 -16.73
CA ARG A 359 9.51 -21.28 -15.78
C ARG A 359 10.47 -22.20 -15.04
N ARG A 360 11.47 -22.75 -15.70
CA ARG A 360 12.49 -23.58 -15.05
C ARG A 360 13.32 -22.79 -14.03
N MET A 361 13.67 -21.53 -14.35
CA MET A 361 14.38 -20.66 -13.41
C MET A 361 13.52 -20.31 -12.19
N GLN A 362 12.22 -20.04 -12.37
CA GLN A 362 11.30 -19.82 -11.26
C GLN A 362 11.21 -21.04 -10.32
N LEU A 363 11.06 -22.23 -10.88
CA LEU A 363 11.00 -23.47 -10.08
C LEU A 363 12.30 -23.71 -9.33
N ALA A 364 13.46 -23.55 -9.96
CA ALA A 364 14.77 -23.70 -9.32
C ALA A 364 14.95 -22.71 -8.17
N GLU A 365 14.50 -21.46 -8.30
CA GLU A 365 14.55 -20.46 -7.24
C GLU A 365 13.58 -20.81 -6.09
N LEU A 366 12.37 -21.29 -6.40
CA LEU A 366 11.40 -21.72 -5.39
C LEU A 366 11.91 -22.96 -4.62
N GLU A 367 12.53 -23.92 -5.31
CA GLU A 367 13.17 -25.08 -4.71
C GLU A 367 14.34 -24.68 -3.80
N TYR A 368 15.16 -23.72 -4.26
CA TYR A 368 16.27 -23.17 -3.45
C TYR A 368 15.75 -22.50 -2.18
N ILE A 369 14.71 -21.66 -2.28
CA ILE A 369 14.09 -21.03 -1.11
C ILE A 369 13.52 -22.08 -0.17
N SER A 370 12.85 -23.11 -0.69
CA SER A 370 12.26 -24.18 0.11
C SER A 370 13.32 -24.95 0.92
N GLY A 371 14.51 -25.17 0.36
CA GLY A 371 15.59 -25.93 0.98
C GLY A 371 16.62 -25.10 1.77
N SER A 372 16.61 -23.77 1.66
CA SER A 372 17.66 -22.90 2.20
C SER A 372 17.13 -21.99 3.31
N ARG A 373 17.52 -22.23 4.56
CA ARG A 373 17.20 -21.34 5.69
C ARG A 373 17.68 -19.90 5.46
N ALA A 374 18.84 -19.71 4.84
CA ALA A 374 19.36 -18.38 4.54
C ALA A 374 18.48 -17.63 3.56
N ALA A 375 18.00 -18.30 2.48
CA ALA A 375 17.08 -17.72 1.53
C ALA A 375 15.72 -17.40 2.17
N GLN A 376 15.19 -18.28 3.00
CA GLN A 376 13.96 -18.03 3.76
C GLN A 376 14.12 -16.86 4.72
N THR A 377 15.26 -16.72 5.42
CA THR A 377 15.53 -15.58 6.30
C THR A 377 15.57 -14.26 5.51
N ALA A 378 16.26 -14.22 4.37
CA ALA A 378 16.31 -13.04 3.52
C ALA A 378 14.92 -12.64 2.99
N LEU A 379 14.09 -13.63 2.62
CA LEU A 379 12.70 -13.42 2.24
C LEU A 379 11.89 -12.87 3.41
N ALA A 380 11.97 -13.50 4.58
CA ALA A 380 11.25 -13.13 5.79
C ALA A 380 11.59 -11.71 6.26
N ASP A 381 12.88 -11.33 6.30
CA ASP A 381 13.34 -9.99 6.69
C ASP A 381 12.72 -8.90 5.80
N ASN A 382 12.71 -9.13 4.48
CA ASN A 382 12.07 -8.20 3.56
C ASN A 382 10.54 -8.18 3.73
N TYR A 383 9.93 -9.31 4.07
CA TYR A 383 8.47 -9.43 4.20
C TYR A 383 7.94 -8.74 5.46
N VAL A 384 8.58 -8.94 6.62
CA VAL A 384 8.19 -8.30 7.89
C VAL A 384 8.53 -6.81 7.96
N GLY A 385 9.30 -6.31 7.01
CA GLY A 385 9.72 -4.92 6.89
C GLY A 385 11.10 -4.63 7.44
N LEU A 386 11.91 -3.99 6.61
CA LEU A 386 13.21 -3.46 7.00
C LEU A 386 13.01 -2.27 7.96
N PRO A 387 13.93 -2.01 8.88
CA PRO A 387 13.85 -0.84 9.78
C PRO A 387 13.84 0.48 8.99
N TYR A 388 13.28 1.53 9.59
CA TYR A 388 13.26 2.89 9.05
C TYR A 388 14.63 3.52 9.07
#